data_ea4cb030107adde6d4fbcd5f549a53bd
#
_entry.id   ea4cb030107adde6d4fbcd5f549a53bd
#
_cell.length_a   1.000
_cell.length_b   1.000
_cell.length_c   1.000
_cell.angle_alpha   90.00
_cell.angle_beta   90.00
_cell.angle_gamma   90.00
#
_symmetry.space_group_name_H-M   'P 1'
#
loop_
_entity.id
_entity.type
_entity.pdbx_description
1 polymer ?
#
loop_
_entity_poly.entity_id
_entity_poly.type
_entity_poly.pdbx_seq_one_letter_code
_entity_poly.pdbx_strand_id
1 'polypeptide(L)'
;MNLGFADLSWKDNNPFSKSYGDFYSSKKGSYAEAKHVFIEGNRLQEKFLNLEAETTFSIVEVGFGAGINFLTTCQEWLKDDKSNQFLDYIAFDETLFNVEDFKKTIKHCPELKEVSRVYINNYPVNISGTQRIYFKDYRISLTLILGDIKSSFSYLTNASDIDVWYLDGFAPDKN
;
A
#
# COMPACT_ATOMS: atom_id res chain seq x y z
N MET A 1 -15.57 -14.80 -2.99
CA MET A 1 -16.72 -14.23 -2.20
C MET A 1 -16.59 -12.72 -2.24
N ASN A 2 -17.69 -11.97 -2.42
CA ASN A 2 -17.64 -10.50 -2.36
C ASN A 2 -17.43 -10.10 -0.88
N LEU A 3 -16.37 -9.33 -0.60
CA LEU A 3 -16.11 -8.76 0.72
C LEU A 3 -16.88 -7.45 0.88
N GLY A 4 -17.37 -7.15 2.09
CA GLY A 4 -17.81 -5.78 2.40
C GLY A 4 -16.62 -4.82 2.35
N PHE A 5 -16.85 -3.59 1.93
CA PHE A 5 -15.80 -2.56 2.07
C PHE A 5 -15.53 -2.24 3.54
N ALA A 6 -14.36 -1.65 3.83
CA ALA A 6 -14.00 -1.20 5.16
C ALA A 6 -15.11 -0.32 5.77
N ASP A 7 -15.57 -0.65 6.98
CA ASP A 7 -16.63 0.13 7.66
C ASP A 7 -16.00 1.34 8.34
N LEU A 8 -16.09 2.48 7.64
CA LEU A 8 -15.44 3.71 8.02
C LEU A 8 -16.40 4.72 8.66
N SER A 9 -15.87 5.49 9.57
CA SER A 9 -16.36 6.83 9.91
C SER A 9 -15.25 7.86 9.71
N TRP A 10 -15.60 9.12 9.64
CA TRP A 10 -14.65 10.22 9.43
C TRP A 10 -14.63 11.11 10.66
N LYS A 11 -13.47 11.29 11.26
CA LYS A 11 -13.25 12.17 12.41
C LYS A 11 -12.13 13.14 12.06
N ASP A 12 -12.43 14.42 12.05
CA ASP A 12 -11.47 15.49 11.68
C ASP A 12 -10.77 15.23 10.32
N ASN A 13 -11.55 14.79 9.32
CA ASN A 13 -11.07 14.40 8.00
C ASN A 13 -10.13 13.18 7.96
N ASN A 14 -10.00 12.47 9.05
CA ASN A 14 -9.20 11.24 9.12
C ASN A 14 -10.13 10.00 9.12
N PRO A 15 -9.86 8.98 8.29
CA PRO A 15 -10.65 7.76 8.29
C PRO A 15 -10.42 6.97 9.60
N PHE A 16 -11.52 6.57 10.21
CA PHE A 16 -11.56 5.79 11.44
C PHE A 16 -12.27 4.47 11.19
N SER A 17 -11.62 3.37 11.49
CA SER A 17 -12.21 2.04 11.43
C SER A 17 -13.20 1.85 12.58
N LYS A 18 -14.46 1.53 12.27
CA LYS A 18 -15.44 1.18 13.30
C LYS A 18 -15.19 -0.24 13.82
N SER A 19 -14.70 -1.13 12.97
CA SER A 19 -14.43 -2.53 13.33
C SER A 19 -13.29 -2.65 14.34
N TYR A 20 -12.21 -1.88 14.14
CA TYR A 20 -11.01 -1.91 14.99
C TYR A 20 -10.99 -0.81 16.06
N GLY A 21 -11.88 0.20 15.96
CA GLY A 21 -11.93 1.31 16.90
C GLY A 21 -10.69 2.21 16.86
N ASP A 22 -10.03 2.33 15.72
CA ASP A 22 -8.76 3.05 15.56
C ASP A 22 -8.71 3.85 14.25
N PHE A 23 -7.77 4.79 14.17
CA PHE A 23 -7.54 5.59 12.98
C PHE A 23 -6.61 4.87 11.99
N TYR A 24 -6.85 5.09 10.69
CA TYR A 24 -5.97 4.59 9.63
C TYR A 24 -4.68 5.40 9.48
N SER A 25 -4.55 6.55 10.13
CA SER A 25 -3.33 7.34 10.13
C SER A 25 -3.24 8.24 11.36
N SER A 26 -2.03 8.66 11.68
CA SER A 26 -1.77 9.58 12.77
C SER A 26 -2.27 11.01 12.49
N LYS A 27 -2.28 11.84 13.53
CA LYS A 27 -2.63 13.27 13.42
C LYS A 27 -1.67 14.08 12.54
N LYS A 28 -0.49 13.56 12.24
CA LYS A 28 0.50 14.22 11.36
C LYS A 28 0.16 14.08 9.87
N GLY A 29 -0.83 13.28 9.54
CA GLY A 29 -1.26 12.98 8.18
C GLY A 29 -0.58 11.73 7.62
N SER A 30 -1.37 10.96 6.86
CA SER A 30 -0.95 9.65 6.34
C SER A 30 0.27 9.71 5.43
N TYR A 31 0.38 10.74 4.57
CA TYR A 31 1.55 10.88 3.70
C TYR A 31 2.85 11.14 4.47
N ALA A 32 2.82 12.08 5.42
CA ALA A 32 4.01 12.41 6.21
C ALA A 32 4.47 11.21 7.06
N GLU A 33 3.52 10.45 7.61
CA GLU A 33 3.78 9.22 8.35
C GLU A 33 4.39 8.14 7.45
N ALA A 34 3.75 7.85 6.32
CA ALA A 34 4.24 6.88 5.33
C ALA A 34 5.66 7.21 4.87
N LYS A 35 5.92 8.49 4.57
CA LYS A 35 7.25 8.95 4.16
C LYS A 35 8.29 8.72 5.26
N HIS A 36 7.98 9.12 6.50
CA HIS A 36 8.93 9.02 7.61
C HIS A 36 9.19 7.56 8.01
N VAL A 37 8.13 6.79 8.21
CA VAL A 37 8.26 5.42 8.75
C VAL A 37 8.75 4.45 7.68
N PHE A 38 8.17 4.48 6.49
CA PHE A 38 8.39 3.43 5.49
C PHE A 38 9.44 3.82 4.45
N ILE A 39 9.48 5.06 3.98
CA ILE A 39 10.48 5.46 2.99
C ILE A 39 11.83 5.77 3.67
N GLU A 40 11.84 6.70 4.61
CA GLU A 40 13.07 7.12 5.31
C GLU A 40 13.58 6.02 6.24
N GLY A 41 12.69 5.41 7.04
CA GLY A 41 13.04 4.35 7.98
C GLY A 41 13.67 3.13 7.31
N ASN A 42 13.27 2.79 6.09
CA ASN A 42 13.86 1.71 5.30
C ASN A 42 14.96 2.17 4.34
N ARG A 43 15.30 3.46 4.31
CA ARG A 43 16.30 4.06 3.40
C ARG A 43 16.00 3.74 1.93
N LEU A 44 14.73 3.80 1.51
CA LEU A 44 14.33 3.36 0.17
C LEU A 44 14.98 4.19 -0.93
N GLN A 45 15.18 5.50 -0.73
CA GLN A 45 15.86 6.35 -1.71
C GLN A 45 17.23 5.78 -2.08
N GLU A 46 18.02 5.44 -1.06
CA GLU A 46 19.36 4.88 -1.25
C GLU A 46 19.30 3.49 -1.89
N LYS A 47 18.39 2.64 -1.42
CA LYS A 47 18.21 1.30 -1.98
C LYS A 47 17.82 1.36 -3.46
N PHE A 48 16.89 2.23 -3.82
CA PHE A 48 16.44 2.39 -5.20
C PHE A 48 17.54 2.96 -6.13
N LEU A 49 18.34 3.91 -5.64
CA LEU A 49 19.45 4.47 -6.41
C LEU A 49 20.55 3.44 -6.69
N ASN A 50 20.80 2.53 -5.74
CA ASN A 50 21.87 1.53 -5.85
C ASN A 50 21.37 0.17 -6.41
N LEU A 51 20.13 0.09 -6.87
CA LEU A 51 19.57 -1.14 -7.41
C LEU A 51 20.22 -1.50 -8.73
N GLU A 52 20.73 -2.72 -8.85
CA GLU A 52 21.33 -3.23 -10.07
C GLU A 52 20.33 -3.28 -11.23
N ALA A 53 20.84 -3.21 -12.46
CA ALA A 53 20.00 -3.37 -13.65
C ALA A 53 19.37 -4.77 -13.70
N GLU A 54 18.19 -4.87 -14.30
CA GLU A 54 17.44 -6.13 -14.48
C GLU A 54 17.04 -6.85 -13.17
N THR A 55 16.98 -6.09 -12.06
CA THR A 55 16.53 -6.61 -10.79
C THR A 55 15.10 -6.20 -10.46
N THR A 56 14.46 -7.00 -9.62
CA THR A 56 13.16 -6.70 -9.00
C THR A 56 13.37 -6.35 -7.54
N PHE A 57 12.81 -5.24 -7.10
CA PHE A 57 12.75 -4.86 -5.69
C PHE A 57 11.38 -5.23 -5.13
N SER A 58 11.37 -6.04 -4.08
CA SER A 58 10.15 -6.63 -3.53
C SER A 58 9.80 -6.06 -2.16
N ILE A 59 8.57 -5.55 -2.04
CA ILE A 59 8.02 -5.04 -0.77
C ILE A 59 6.78 -5.84 -0.40
N VAL A 60 6.68 -6.21 0.87
CA VAL A 60 5.46 -6.79 1.44
C VAL A 60 4.89 -5.85 2.50
N GLU A 61 3.61 -5.57 2.41
CA GLU A 61 2.87 -4.78 3.38
C GLU A 61 1.78 -5.60 4.07
N VAL A 62 1.67 -5.47 5.38
CA VAL A 62 0.57 -5.97 6.18
C VAL A 62 -0.25 -4.78 6.65
N GLY A 63 -1.52 -4.71 6.19
CA GLY A 63 -2.39 -3.55 6.41
C GLY A 63 -2.31 -2.54 5.27
N PHE A 64 -2.99 -2.82 4.14
CA PHE A 64 -2.98 -1.94 2.96
C PHE A 64 -3.79 -0.65 3.16
N GLY A 65 -4.92 -0.75 3.86
CA GLY A 65 -5.81 0.37 4.15
C GLY A 65 -6.24 1.13 2.89
N ALA A 66 -5.94 2.42 2.84
CA ALA A 66 -6.18 3.28 1.68
C ALA A 66 -5.03 3.20 0.63
N GLY A 67 -4.00 2.39 0.83
CA GLY A 67 -2.86 2.26 -0.08
C GLY A 67 -1.91 3.47 -0.08
N ILE A 68 -1.87 4.24 1.00
CA ILE A 68 -1.02 5.44 1.08
C ILE A 68 0.46 5.06 1.06
N ASN A 69 0.86 4.00 1.76
CA ASN A 69 2.24 3.53 1.76
C ASN A 69 2.67 3.06 0.37
N PHE A 70 1.80 2.33 -0.33
CA PHE A 70 2.02 1.94 -1.73
C PHE A 70 2.21 3.16 -2.64
N LEU A 71 1.30 4.13 -2.59
CA LEU A 71 1.39 5.33 -3.43
C LEU A 71 2.62 6.19 -3.10
N THR A 72 2.98 6.30 -1.81
CA THR A 72 4.20 7.01 -1.39
C THR A 72 5.45 6.29 -1.89
N THR A 73 5.45 4.95 -1.86
CA THR A 73 6.53 4.13 -2.43
C THR A 73 6.62 4.30 -3.95
N CYS A 74 5.48 4.28 -4.66
CA CYS A 74 5.45 4.56 -6.11
C CYS A 74 6.01 5.94 -6.44
N GLN A 75 5.63 6.96 -5.69
CA GLN A 75 6.16 8.32 -5.87
C GLN A 75 7.67 8.36 -5.68
N GLU A 76 8.20 7.64 -4.71
CA GLU A 76 9.64 7.56 -4.46
C GLU A 76 10.36 6.79 -5.58
N TRP A 77 9.78 5.65 -6.02
CA TRP A 77 10.29 4.84 -7.12
C TRP A 77 10.44 5.62 -8.44
N LEU A 78 9.48 6.49 -8.71
CA LEU A 78 9.40 7.26 -9.96
C LEU A 78 10.30 8.51 -10.01
N LYS A 79 11.08 8.80 -8.96
CA LYS A 79 12.01 9.95 -8.97
C LYS A 79 13.20 9.76 -9.91
N ASP A 80 13.59 8.52 -10.15
CA ASP A 80 14.71 8.16 -10.97
C ASP A 80 14.27 7.34 -12.18
N ASP A 81 15.08 7.30 -13.24
CA ASP A 81 14.85 6.41 -14.37
C ASP A 81 15.06 4.94 -13.94
N LYS A 82 13.99 4.18 -14.00
CA LYS A 82 13.95 2.75 -13.67
C LYS A 82 13.77 1.87 -14.91
N SER A 83 14.42 2.24 -16.02
CA SER A 83 14.22 1.60 -17.33
C SER A 83 14.44 0.08 -17.32
N ASN A 84 15.30 -0.43 -16.43
CA ASN A 84 15.66 -1.85 -16.34
C ASN A 84 15.40 -2.49 -14.96
N GLN A 85 14.76 -1.78 -14.03
CA GLN A 85 14.37 -2.33 -12.74
C GLN A 85 12.85 -2.47 -12.63
N PHE A 86 12.38 -3.29 -11.68
CA PHE A 86 10.97 -3.53 -11.46
C PHE A 86 10.64 -3.48 -9.96
N LEU A 87 9.51 -2.84 -9.60
CA LEU A 87 8.98 -2.84 -8.24
C LEU A 87 7.84 -3.84 -8.14
N ASP A 88 7.99 -4.86 -7.31
CA ASP A 88 6.93 -5.81 -6.96
C ASP A 88 6.41 -5.52 -5.54
N TYR A 89 5.19 -4.99 -5.45
CA TYR A 89 4.56 -4.63 -4.20
C TYR A 89 3.43 -5.61 -3.89
N ILE A 90 3.53 -6.29 -2.76
CA ILE A 90 2.56 -7.27 -2.29
C ILE A 90 1.92 -6.73 -1.02
N ALA A 91 0.60 -6.69 -0.95
CA ALA A 91 -0.09 -6.18 0.23
C ALA A 91 -1.21 -7.10 0.69
N PHE A 92 -1.34 -7.24 2.00
CA PHE A 92 -2.40 -7.97 2.68
C PHE A 92 -3.37 -7.00 3.34
N ASP A 93 -4.66 -7.27 3.20
CA ASP A 93 -5.71 -6.61 3.99
C ASP A 93 -6.96 -7.51 4.06
N GLU A 94 -7.82 -7.27 5.03
CA GLU A 94 -9.11 -7.96 5.10
C GLU A 94 -10.10 -7.40 4.08
N THR A 95 -10.08 -6.08 3.88
CA THR A 95 -11.04 -5.36 3.05
C THR A 95 -10.39 -4.14 2.40
N LEU A 96 -10.98 -3.64 1.34
CA LEU A 96 -10.56 -2.39 0.70
C LEU A 96 -11.45 -1.22 1.13
N PHE A 97 -10.91 -0.01 1.03
CA PHE A 97 -11.73 1.19 0.97
C PHE A 97 -12.59 1.14 -0.30
N ASN A 98 -13.81 1.69 -0.26
CA ASN A 98 -14.48 1.98 -1.51
C ASN A 98 -13.79 3.16 -2.23
N VAL A 99 -14.03 3.31 -3.52
CA VAL A 99 -13.33 4.31 -4.34
C VAL A 99 -13.60 5.75 -3.89
N GLU A 100 -14.76 6.03 -3.32
CA GLU A 100 -15.11 7.38 -2.85
C GLU A 100 -14.37 7.72 -1.54
N ASP A 101 -14.27 6.78 -0.62
CA ASP A 101 -13.47 6.94 0.60
C ASP A 101 -11.98 7.07 0.27
N PHE A 102 -11.48 6.28 -0.70
CA PHE A 102 -10.13 6.45 -1.22
C PHE A 102 -9.91 7.85 -1.77
N LYS A 103 -10.78 8.34 -2.67
CA LYS A 103 -10.69 9.69 -3.22
C LYS A 103 -10.73 10.76 -2.14
N LYS A 104 -11.56 10.56 -1.11
CA LYS A 104 -11.62 11.47 0.03
C LYS A 104 -10.31 11.49 0.81
N THR A 105 -9.69 10.33 1.04
CA THR A 105 -8.35 10.24 1.67
C THR A 105 -7.30 10.99 0.86
N ILE A 106 -7.25 10.77 -0.46
CA ILE A 106 -6.26 11.42 -1.35
C ILE A 106 -6.40 12.95 -1.40
N LYS A 107 -7.58 13.51 -1.19
CA LYS A 107 -7.75 14.97 -1.08
C LYS A 107 -6.91 15.59 0.05
N HIS A 108 -6.58 14.81 1.07
CA HIS A 108 -5.74 15.23 2.19
C HIS A 108 -4.25 14.87 2.01
N CYS A 109 -3.89 14.28 0.86
CA CYS A 109 -2.53 13.92 0.47
C CYS A 109 -2.21 14.52 -0.92
N PRO A 110 -2.13 15.86 -1.06
CA PRO A 110 -1.97 16.50 -2.37
C PRO A 110 -0.68 16.07 -3.08
N GLU A 111 0.34 15.63 -2.34
CA GLU A 111 1.60 15.13 -2.84
C GLU A 111 1.41 13.86 -3.69
N LEU A 112 0.39 13.04 -3.39
CA LEU A 112 0.12 11.78 -4.07
C LEU A 112 -0.84 11.92 -5.26
N LYS A 113 -1.25 13.14 -5.61
CA LYS A 113 -2.27 13.39 -6.63
C LYS A 113 -1.97 12.73 -7.98
N GLU A 114 -0.72 12.81 -8.45
CA GLU A 114 -0.39 12.29 -9.78
C GLU A 114 -0.34 10.75 -9.79
N VAL A 115 0.32 10.13 -8.82
CA VAL A 115 0.38 8.65 -8.73
C VAL A 115 -0.99 8.04 -8.45
N SER A 116 -1.84 8.73 -7.68
CA SER A 116 -3.19 8.25 -7.37
C SER A 116 -4.13 8.22 -8.57
N ARG A 117 -3.93 9.08 -9.58
CA ARG A 117 -4.73 9.05 -10.82
C ARG A 117 -4.57 7.73 -11.57
N VAL A 118 -3.34 7.25 -11.66
CA VAL A 118 -3.04 5.97 -12.32
C VAL A 118 -3.65 4.81 -11.53
N TYR A 119 -3.55 4.86 -10.21
CA TYR A 119 -4.14 3.85 -9.34
C TYR A 119 -5.67 3.82 -9.43
N ILE A 120 -6.35 4.98 -9.42
CA ILE A 120 -7.82 5.07 -9.54
C ILE A 120 -8.33 4.42 -10.83
N ASN A 121 -7.62 4.60 -11.94
CA ASN A 121 -8.01 4.01 -13.23
C ASN A 121 -7.91 2.47 -13.24
N ASN A 122 -7.18 1.91 -12.29
CA ASN A 122 -6.98 0.47 -12.11
C ASN A 122 -7.45 0.02 -10.72
N TYR A 123 -8.43 0.69 -10.13
CA TYR A 123 -8.85 0.43 -8.75
C TYR A 123 -9.24 -1.03 -8.57
N PRO A 124 -8.72 -1.72 -7.54
CA PRO A 124 -8.94 -3.14 -7.36
C PRO A 124 -10.40 -3.47 -7.05
N VAL A 125 -10.81 -4.68 -7.37
CA VAL A 125 -12.14 -5.19 -7.01
C VAL A 125 -12.12 -5.75 -5.59
N ASN A 126 -13.19 -5.54 -4.83
CA ASN A 126 -13.26 -5.98 -3.44
C ASN A 126 -13.80 -7.42 -3.33
N ILE A 127 -12.97 -8.37 -3.73
CA ILE A 127 -13.24 -9.81 -3.67
C ILE A 127 -12.12 -10.53 -2.91
N SER A 128 -12.48 -11.56 -2.15
CA SER A 128 -11.51 -12.41 -1.45
C SER A 128 -10.58 -13.12 -2.43
N GLY A 129 -9.32 -13.21 -2.07
CA GLY A 129 -8.27 -13.89 -2.84
C GLY A 129 -7.22 -12.92 -3.36
N THR A 130 -6.44 -13.38 -4.31
CA THR A 130 -5.30 -12.65 -4.86
C THR A 130 -5.69 -11.97 -6.17
N GLN A 131 -5.34 -10.70 -6.30
CA GLN A 131 -5.44 -9.96 -7.56
C GLN A 131 -4.14 -9.20 -7.82
N ARG A 132 -3.71 -9.17 -9.08
CA ARG A 132 -2.47 -8.49 -9.49
C ARG A 132 -2.75 -7.43 -10.54
N ILE A 133 -2.24 -6.24 -10.32
CA ILE A 133 -2.38 -5.08 -11.18
C ILE A 133 -1.00 -4.67 -11.67
N TYR A 134 -0.85 -4.51 -12.99
CA TYR A 134 0.40 -4.07 -13.60
C TYR A 134 0.29 -2.63 -14.06
N PHE A 135 1.18 -1.80 -13.54
CA PHE A 135 1.41 -0.43 -14.01
C PHE A 135 2.62 -0.44 -14.95
N LYS A 136 2.38 -0.95 -16.16
CA LYS A 136 3.42 -1.31 -17.13
C LYS A 136 4.38 -0.17 -17.44
N ASP A 137 3.86 1.04 -17.66
CA ASP A 137 4.66 2.22 -18.01
C ASP A 137 5.56 2.70 -16.88
N TYR A 138 5.29 2.24 -15.66
CA TYR A 138 6.03 2.59 -14.43
C TYR A 138 6.88 1.43 -13.91
N ARG A 139 6.79 0.26 -14.52
CA ARG A 139 7.46 -0.97 -14.08
C ARG A 139 7.16 -1.34 -12.62
N ILE A 140 5.88 -1.24 -12.28
CA ILE A 140 5.36 -1.56 -10.95
C ILE A 140 4.29 -2.63 -11.08
N SER A 141 4.28 -3.61 -10.19
CA SER A 141 3.12 -4.45 -9.93
C SER A 141 2.61 -4.27 -8.50
N LEU A 142 1.31 -4.33 -8.34
CA LEU A 142 0.64 -4.41 -7.06
C LEU A 142 -0.11 -5.75 -6.98
N THR A 143 0.29 -6.60 -6.05
CA THR A 143 -0.44 -7.82 -5.72
C THR A 143 -1.20 -7.59 -4.41
N LEU A 144 -2.52 -7.62 -4.46
CA LEU A 144 -3.39 -7.52 -3.29
C LEU A 144 -3.90 -8.90 -2.91
N ILE A 145 -3.75 -9.27 -1.65
CA ILE A 145 -4.22 -10.52 -1.07
C ILE A 145 -5.26 -10.15 -0.03
N LEU A 146 -6.55 -10.31 -0.39
CA LEU A 146 -7.67 -9.89 0.44
C LEU A 146 -8.29 -11.06 1.18
N GLY A 147 -8.43 -10.89 2.49
CA GLY A 147 -8.99 -11.88 3.41
C GLY A 147 -8.18 -11.98 4.70
N ASP A 148 -8.49 -13.01 5.51
CA ASP A 148 -7.76 -13.26 6.75
C ASP A 148 -6.27 -13.55 6.48
N ILE A 149 -5.40 -12.74 7.07
CA ILE A 149 -3.95 -12.83 6.86
C ILE A 149 -3.38 -14.18 7.30
N LYS A 150 -3.89 -14.80 8.37
CA LYS A 150 -3.38 -16.07 8.88
C LYS A 150 -3.52 -17.19 7.86
N SER A 151 -4.62 -17.18 7.12
CA SER A 151 -4.86 -18.16 6.04
C SER A 151 -4.14 -17.77 4.74
N SER A 152 -3.97 -16.48 4.48
CA SER A 152 -3.44 -15.95 3.24
C SER A 152 -1.90 -15.87 3.20
N PHE A 153 -1.25 -15.88 4.36
CA PHE A 153 0.21 -15.75 4.45
C PHE A 153 0.96 -16.91 3.75
N SER A 154 0.33 -18.08 3.68
CA SER A 154 0.87 -19.24 2.95
C SER A 154 0.99 -19.02 1.43
N TYR A 155 0.38 -17.99 0.86
CA TYR A 155 0.55 -17.61 -0.55
C TYR A 155 1.91 -16.98 -0.85
N LEU A 156 2.64 -16.51 0.19
CA LEU A 156 4.04 -16.11 0.05
C LEU A 156 4.94 -17.32 0.08
N THR A 157 5.31 -17.83 -1.09
CA THR A 157 6.14 -19.03 -1.20
C THR A 157 7.63 -18.80 -1.00
N ASN A 158 8.10 -17.56 -1.23
CA ASN A 158 9.53 -17.18 -1.17
C ASN A 158 9.72 -15.91 -0.33
N ALA A 159 9.33 -15.98 0.96
CA ALA A 159 9.46 -14.83 1.88
C ALA A 159 10.94 -14.41 2.12
N SER A 160 11.92 -15.26 1.77
CA SER A 160 13.35 -14.92 1.81
C SER A 160 13.79 -13.90 0.77
N ASP A 161 13.01 -13.73 -0.29
CA ASP A 161 13.35 -12.85 -1.41
C ASP A 161 12.68 -11.47 -1.30
N ILE A 162 12.17 -11.12 -0.11
CA ILE A 162 11.54 -9.82 0.17
C ILE A 162 12.59 -8.84 0.71
N ASP A 163 12.77 -7.73 0.00
CA ASP A 163 13.75 -6.70 0.37
C ASP A 163 13.31 -5.85 1.57
N VAL A 164 12.00 -5.61 1.69
CA VAL A 164 11.43 -4.77 2.76
C VAL A 164 10.05 -5.26 3.18
N TRP A 165 9.81 -5.19 4.50
CA TRP A 165 8.51 -5.43 5.11
C TRP A 165 7.94 -4.15 5.72
N TYR A 166 6.69 -3.84 5.40
CA TYR A 166 5.88 -2.81 6.06
C TYR A 166 4.88 -3.49 6.98
N LEU A 167 5.01 -3.28 8.27
CA LEU A 167 4.07 -3.80 9.27
C LEU A 167 3.19 -2.63 9.73
N ASP A 168 2.09 -2.42 9.02
CA ASP A 168 1.18 -1.28 9.18
C ASP A 168 -0.24 -1.71 9.56
N GLY A 169 -0.35 -2.77 10.36
CA GLY A 169 -1.62 -3.17 10.94
C GLY A 169 -2.06 -2.26 12.09
N PHE A 170 -3.33 -2.36 12.48
CA PHE A 170 -3.81 -1.69 13.70
C PHE A 170 -3.01 -2.14 14.93
N ALA A 171 -3.06 -1.31 15.98
CA ALA A 171 -2.34 -1.60 17.22
C ALA A 171 -2.64 -3.02 17.74
N PRO A 172 -1.65 -3.75 18.32
CA PRO A 172 -1.80 -5.15 18.73
C PRO A 172 -2.95 -5.43 19.71
N ASP A 173 -3.37 -4.41 20.45
CA ASP A 173 -4.52 -4.47 21.37
C ASP A 173 -5.87 -4.26 20.65
N LYS A 174 -5.85 -3.96 19.37
CA LYS A 174 -7.01 -3.72 18.49
C LYS A 174 -7.21 -4.79 17.42
N ASN A 175 -6.21 -5.67 17.26
CA ASN A 175 -6.14 -6.64 16.17
C ASN A 175 -6.41 -8.07 16.71
#